data_9214746dba74e2a6c9a00e11571a5fbf
#
_entry.id   9214746dba74e2a6c9a00e11571a5fbf
#
_cell.length_a   1.000
_cell.length_b   1.000
_cell.length_c   1.000
_cell.angle_alpha   90.00
_cell.angle_beta   90.00
_cell.angle_gamma   90.00
#
_symmetry.space_group_name_H-M   'P 1'
#
loop_
_entity.id
_entity.type
_entity.pdbx_description
1 polymer ?
#
loop_
_entity_poly.entity_id
_entity_poly.type
_entity_poly.pdbx_seq_one_letter_code
_entity_poly.pdbx_strand_id
1 'polypeptide(L)'
;NTPVFYIPYIVTPSPLRKERKSGFLTPSVSLNFFDTKTSQSISFPYYFNISTDKEMLFTPIINYGGGVDSSQRFIFDYNQKLSGGNFKTDLTFDSNFEKENNNKWLNDASLITKYNKNLNENWRFKLDSALQTSMNYIQKTKPNDKLSYTNSLSTNLNLEGFYLNKIDDYFQVSLNFYQTNQKNEDNKTIPTVLPKIKYFTGYTNIYGNVSSSTYESYNIFREKSTSVHAKQQQKLSHKFNFKKEFINFNSKIRLDSEIYNQIFNTEDKHYSGNIYKTGSYYRIFPIFGISTETPFKLKKQLQNFTIKPKIHMVLTPGVSNSNYLSNEDSTNNDFNIDNIYRLNRFSGNDKMDNSKRITFGLSAYTSNFNSKLYQSYEFTNNSNFHKEQGNDDNLSDLIGSIEYSKKNEISYNFRYDINDAYLKKQNINLNSDMPYGKINLSYLDENSKTNNIVTKDTETINYSFISKKFSKFSKINLSGLYDLKEEINKEYSIGYSYFDECFGVNIDFARKSYEEDNLKPQDILTLMFSFKNIGSYKSTNLASTDGDRDIKWQNVEIDKNKFENN
;
A
#
# COMPACT_ATOMS: atom_id res chain seq x y z
N ASN A 1 -12.17 30.71 -40.32
CA ASN A 1 -12.38 30.66 -38.86
C ASN A 1 -13.85 30.36 -38.59
N THR A 2 -14.22 29.09 -38.64
CA THR A 2 -15.53 28.62 -38.18
C THR A 2 -15.43 28.32 -36.68
N PRO A 3 -16.32 28.86 -35.82
CA PRO A 3 -16.32 28.52 -34.41
C PRO A 3 -16.66 27.03 -34.24
N VAL A 4 -15.78 26.29 -33.60
CA VAL A 4 -15.93 24.84 -33.39
C VAL A 4 -16.82 24.54 -32.19
N PHE A 5 -17.04 25.56 -31.32
CA PHE A 5 -17.87 25.39 -30.11
C PHE A 5 -18.51 26.76 -29.75
N TYR A 6 -19.77 26.75 -29.42
CA TYR A 6 -20.47 27.91 -28.85
C TYR A 6 -20.97 27.57 -27.46
N ILE A 7 -20.45 28.29 -26.45
CA ILE A 7 -20.90 28.17 -25.06
C ILE A 7 -21.59 29.49 -24.73
N PRO A 8 -22.91 29.51 -24.51
CA PRO A 8 -23.68 30.75 -24.33
C PRO A 8 -23.34 31.51 -23.05
N TYR A 9 -22.73 30.85 -22.07
CA TYR A 9 -22.31 31.45 -20.80
C TYR A 9 -21.19 30.65 -20.14
N ILE A 10 -20.04 31.29 -19.93
CA ILE A 10 -18.95 30.77 -19.14
C ILE A 10 -18.62 31.77 -18.03
N VAL A 11 -18.73 31.37 -16.78
CA VAL A 11 -18.13 32.08 -15.67
C VAL A 11 -16.79 31.43 -15.36
N THR A 12 -15.71 32.05 -15.82
CA THR A 12 -14.36 31.64 -15.48
C THR A 12 -13.79 32.59 -14.43
N PRO A 13 -13.03 32.10 -13.42
CA PRO A 13 -12.27 32.99 -12.57
C PRO A 13 -11.30 33.78 -13.46
N SER A 14 -11.37 35.10 -13.37
CA SER A 14 -10.48 35.97 -14.18
C SER A 14 -9.02 35.65 -13.82
N PRO A 15 -8.15 35.31 -14.80
CA PRO A 15 -6.74 35.04 -14.54
C PRO A 15 -5.96 36.26 -14.03
N LEU A 16 -6.57 37.45 -14.14
CA LEU A 16 -6.01 38.71 -13.68
C LEU A 16 -6.34 39.04 -12.22
N ARG A 17 -7.18 38.26 -11.56
CA ARG A 17 -7.50 38.50 -10.15
C ARG A 17 -6.46 37.87 -9.25
N LYS A 18 -5.79 38.72 -8.46
CA LYS A 18 -4.83 38.30 -7.41
C LYS A 18 -5.51 37.72 -6.16
N GLU A 19 -6.81 37.91 -5.99
CA GLU A 19 -7.56 37.57 -4.80
C GLU A 19 -8.56 36.44 -5.09
N ARG A 20 -8.59 35.45 -4.20
CA ARG A 20 -9.60 34.39 -4.21
C ARG A 20 -10.96 34.97 -3.78
N LYS A 21 -12.04 34.59 -4.42
CA LYS A 21 -13.41 34.98 -4.04
C LYS A 21 -14.32 33.76 -3.97
N SER A 22 -15.25 33.78 -3.02
CA SER A 22 -16.33 32.81 -2.95
C SER A 22 -17.25 32.92 -4.16
N GLY A 23 -17.82 31.80 -4.61
CA GLY A 23 -18.75 31.78 -5.74
C GLY A 23 -19.06 30.39 -6.24
N PHE A 24 -20.07 30.31 -7.10
CA PHE A 24 -20.38 29.07 -7.82
C PHE A 24 -19.26 28.76 -8.81
N LEU A 25 -18.88 27.49 -8.83
CA LEU A 25 -18.04 26.92 -9.88
C LEU A 25 -18.94 26.38 -11.00
N THR A 26 -18.32 25.98 -12.11
CA THR A 26 -19.05 25.44 -13.25
C THR A 26 -19.87 24.22 -12.83
N PRO A 27 -21.20 24.24 -13.02
CA PRO A 27 -22.04 23.08 -12.82
C PRO A 27 -21.58 21.93 -13.70
N SER A 28 -21.72 20.70 -13.22
CA SER A 28 -21.43 19.52 -14.02
C SER A 28 -22.67 18.66 -14.18
N VAL A 29 -22.84 18.09 -15.37
CA VAL A 29 -23.91 17.17 -15.69
C VAL A 29 -23.28 15.85 -16.06
N SER A 30 -23.77 14.79 -15.45
CA SER A 30 -23.40 13.44 -15.77
C SER A 30 -24.55 12.74 -16.49
N LEU A 31 -24.27 12.31 -17.71
CA LEU A 31 -25.23 11.60 -18.56
C LEU A 31 -24.68 10.17 -18.77
N ASN A 32 -25.54 9.20 -18.59
CA ASN A 32 -25.22 7.82 -18.95
C ASN A 32 -25.83 7.50 -20.32
N PHE A 33 -24.96 7.22 -21.28
CA PHE A 33 -25.36 6.89 -22.65
C PHE A 33 -25.51 5.39 -22.90
N PHE A 34 -25.01 4.56 -21.98
CA PHE A 34 -24.86 3.11 -22.22
C PHE A 34 -25.87 2.24 -21.43
N ASP A 35 -26.52 2.80 -20.41
CA ASP A 35 -27.49 2.08 -19.62
C ASP A 35 -28.65 2.98 -19.16
N THR A 36 -29.88 2.55 -19.48
CA THR A 36 -31.10 3.26 -19.09
C THR A 36 -31.49 3.08 -17.63
N LYS A 37 -30.83 2.15 -16.91
CA LYS A 37 -31.08 1.84 -15.50
C LYS A 37 -30.19 2.64 -14.54
N THR A 38 -29.17 3.37 -15.02
CA THR A 38 -28.33 4.19 -14.15
C THR A 38 -28.83 5.61 -14.02
N SER A 39 -28.71 6.16 -12.83
CA SER A 39 -29.08 7.54 -12.54
C SER A 39 -28.19 8.52 -13.28
N GLN A 40 -28.80 9.60 -13.75
CA GLN A 40 -28.09 10.80 -14.23
C GLN A 40 -27.91 11.75 -13.05
N SER A 41 -26.90 12.61 -13.10
CA SER A 41 -26.67 13.56 -12.02
C SER A 41 -26.31 14.97 -12.48
N ILE A 42 -26.69 15.96 -11.68
CA ILE A 42 -26.30 17.35 -11.84
C ILE A 42 -25.65 17.80 -10.53
N SER A 43 -24.47 18.43 -10.61
CA SER A 43 -23.80 19.02 -9.47
C SER A 43 -23.65 20.52 -9.59
N PHE A 44 -23.74 21.22 -8.45
CA PHE A 44 -23.63 22.68 -8.35
C PHE A 44 -22.58 23.06 -7.31
N PRO A 45 -21.27 22.94 -7.62
CA PRO A 45 -20.24 23.21 -6.63
C PRO A 45 -20.16 24.71 -6.32
N TYR A 46 -20.07 25.02 -5.01
CA TYR A 46 -19.88 26.37 -4.51
C TYR A 46 -18.58 26.43 -3.68
N TYR A 47 -17.69 27.32 -4.08
CA TYR A 47 -16.42 27.55 -3.42
C TYR A 47 -16.55 28.66 -2.37
N PHE A 48 -16.17 28.36 -1.13
CA PHE A 48 -16.09 29.32 -0.04
C PHE A 48 -14.63 29.70 0.20
N ASN A 49 -14.30 30.96 -0.06
CA ASN A 49 -13.05 31.56 0.41
C ASN A 49 -13.27 32.08 1.83
N ILE A 50 -12.95 31.27 2.84
CA ILE A 50 -13.19 31.62 4.24
C ILE A 50 -12.14 32.59 4.74
N SER A 51 -10.85 32.32 4.41
CA SER A 51 -9.70 33.20 4.70
C SER A 51 -8.53 32.83 3.81
N THR A 52 -7.40 33.49 3.95
CA THR A 52 -6.19 33.22 3.14
C THR A 52 -5.64 31.81 3.34
N ASP A 53 -5.92 31.20 4.49
CA ASP A 53 -5.45 29.89 4.91
C ASP A 53 -6.56 28.81 4.96
N LYS A 54 -7.82 29.19 4.70
CA LYS A 54 -8.99 28.31 4.82
C LYS A 54 -9.90 28.40 3.60
N GLU A 55 -10.30 27.25 3.12
CA GLU A 55 -11.24 27.16 2.00
C GLU A 55 -12.17 25.96 2.19
N MET A 56 -13.35 26.02 1.60
CA MET A 56 -14.29 24.92 1.56
C MET A 56 -14.96 24.85 0.19
N LEU A 57 -15.09 23.64 -0.34
CA LEU A 57 -15.90 23.36 -1.50
C LEU A 57 -17.14 22.57 -1.04
N PHE A 58 -18.31 23.12 -1.30
CA PHE A 58 -19.59 22.44 -1.10
C PHE A 58 -20.16 22.02 -2.44
N THR A 59 -20.41 20.74 -2.63
CA THR A 59 -20.93 20.19 -3.89
C THR A 59 -22.19 19.40 -3.66
N PRO A 60 -23.39 20.02 -3.79
CA PRO A 60 -24.63 19.29 -3.87
C PRO A 60 -24.74 18.60 -5.23
N ILE A 61 -25.15 17.34 -5.22
CA ILE A 61 -25.38 16.50 -6.40
C ILE A 61 -26.81 15.95 -6.33
N ILE A 62 -27.57 16.23 -7.37
CA ILE A 62 -28.93 15.70 -7.52
C ILE A 62 -28.88 14.57 -8.54
N ASN A 63 -29.25 13.37 -8.12
CA ASN A 63 -29.39 12.20 -8.98
C ASN A 63 -30.84 12.05 -9.43
N TYR A 64 -31.06 11.70 -10.70
CA TYR A 64 -32.39 11.52 -11.27
C TYR A 64 -32.40 10.42 -12.34
N GLY A 65 -33.53 9.74 -12.52
CA GLY A 65 -33.71 8.67 -13.51
C GLY A 65 -33.19 7.30 -13.04
N GLY A 66 -33.27 6.30 -13.90
CA GLY A 66 -32.75 4.96 -13.64
C GLY A 66 -33.58 4.06 -12.73
N GLY A 67 -34.85 4.41 -12.43
CA GLY A 67 -35.71 3.62 -11.55
C GLY A 67 -35.27 3.65 -10.08
N VAL A 68 -34.31 4.49 -9.73
CA VAL A 68 -33.93 4.80 -8.35
C VAL A 68 -34.62 6.07 -7.94
N ASP A 69 -35.24 6.08 -6.75
CA ASP A 69 -35.79 7.29 -6.18
C ASP A 69 -34.72 8.38 -6.12
N SER A 70 -35.10 9.63 -6.36
CA SER A 70 -34.17 10.77 -6.43
C SER A 70 -33.34 10.88 -5.15
N SER A 71 -32.09 10.44 -5.22
CA SER A 71 -31.15 10.59 -4.12
C SER A 71 -30.41 11.91 -4.26
N GLN A 72 -30.08 12.53 -3.13
CA GLN A 72 -29.25 13.73 -3.08
C GLN A 72 -27.95 13.39 -2.37
N ARG A 73 -26.84 13.79 -2.97
CA ARG A 73 -25.50 13.67 -2.38
C ARG A 73 -24.94 15.03 -2.07
N PHE A 74 -24.33 15.15 -0.91
CA PHE A 74 -23.68 16.36 -0.46
C PHE A 74 -22.22 16.05 -0.15
N ILE A 75 -21.32 16.81 -0.77
CA ILE A 75 -19.89 16.69 -0.55
C ILE A 75 -19.37 18.01 0.03
N PHE A 76 -18.64 17.93 1.15
CA PHE A 76 -17.95 19.04 1.79
C PHE A 76 -16.45 18.74 1.82
N ASP A 77 -15.69 19.45 1.02
CA ASP A 77 -14.22 19.41 1.05
C ASP A 77 -13.71 20.66 1.76
N TYR A 78 -13.10 20.49 2.92
CA TYR A 78 -12.50 21.58 3.67
C TYR A 78 -10.98 21.42 3.73
N ASN A 79 -10.27 22.50 3.43
CA ASN A 79 -8.82 22.57 3.49
C ASN A 79 -8.37 23.77 4.33
N GLN A 80 -7.40 23.55 5.23
CA GLN A 80 -6.78 24.61 6.02
C GLN A 80 -5.28 24.42 6.07
N LYS A 81 -4.53 25.48 5.78
CA LYS A 81 -3.10 25.58 6.06
C LYS A 81 -2.89 26.07 7.48
N LEU A 82 -2.03 25.40 8.24
CA LEU A 82 -1.69 25.73 9.60
C LEU A 82 -0.21 26.14 9.67
N SER A 83 0.17 26.91 10.69
CA SER A 83 1.59 27.10 10.96
C SER A 83 2.22 25.75 11.30
N GLY A 84 3.12 25.27 10.42
CA GLY A 84 3.78 23.96 10.57
C GLY A 84 2.93 22.76 10.19
N GLY A 85 1.83 22.93 9.42
CA GLY A 85 1.01 21.79 9.04
C GLY A 85 -0.17 22.08 8.12
N ASN A 86 -1.03 21.08 7.99
CA ASN A 86 -2.25 21.16 7.19
C ASN A 86 -3.38 20.31 7.79
N PHE A 87 -4.60 20.76 7.55
CA PHE A 87 -5.83 20.03 7.84
C PHE A 87 -6.67 19.94 6.57
N LYS A 88 -7.10 18.73 6.24
CA LYS A 88 -7.98 18.44 5.12
C LYS A 88 -9.05 17.46 5.58
N THR A 89 -10.32 17.74 5.29
CA THR A 89 -11.42 16.82 5.56
C THR A 89 -12.40 16.83 4.41
N ASP A 90 -12.87 15.65 4.05
CA ASP A 90 -13.90 15.39 3.07
C ASP A 90 -15.03 14.63 3.76
N LEU A 91 -16.18 15.24 3.81
CA LEU A 91 -17.42 14.63 4.28
C LEU A 91 -18.35 14.45 3.09
N THR A 92 -18.74 13.21 2.82
CA THR A 92 -19.72 12.87 1.79
C THR A 92 -20.88 12.16 2.44
N PHE A 93 -22.12 12.55 2.14
CA PHE A 93 -23.31 11.84 2.60
C PHE A 93 -24.42 11.84 1.55
N ASP A 94 -25.16 10.76 1.51
CA ASP A 94 -26.32 10.55 0.64
C ASP A 94 -27.60 10.61 1.46
N SER A 95 -28.61 11.32 0.93
CA SER A 95 -29.95 11.39 1.49
C SER A 95 -30.92 10.77 0.49
N ASN A 96 -31.57 9.67 0.85
CA ASN A 96 -32.63 9.05 0.06
C ASN A 96 -33.97 9.46 0.62
N PHE A 97 -34.85 9.94 -0.27
CA PHE A 97 -36.27 10.21 0.04
C PHE A 97 -37.14 9.02 -0.37
N GLU A 98 -36.89 7.83 0.18
CA GLU A 98 -37.80 6.71 -0.02
C GLU A 98 -39.09 6.91 0.77
N LYS A 99 -40.22 6.80 0.08
CA LYS A 99 -41.59 6.97 0.62
C LYS A 99 -42.09 5.81 1.47
N GLU A 100 -41.40 4.70 1.54
CA GLU A 100 -41.82 3.52 2.27
C GLU A 100 -41.10 3.34 3.61
N ASN A 101 -41.84 3.64 4.66
CA ASN A 101 -41.76 3.06 6.02
C ASN A 101 -40.65 3.41 7.01
N ASN A 102 -39.72 4.29 6.77
CA ASN A 102 -38.93 4.84 7.88
C ASN A 102 -38.30 6.20 7.50
N ASN A 103 -38.58 7.22 8.30
CA ASN A 103 -37.99 8.57 8.25
C ASN A 103 -36.46 8.55 8.48
N LYS A 104 -35.70 7.91 7.63
CA LYS A 104 -34.22 7.97 7.66
C LYS A 104 -33.72 9.02 6.68
N TRP A 105 -33.46 10.21 7.20
CA TRP A 105 -32.92 11.35 6.44
C TRP A 105 -31.48 11.17 6.00
N LEU A 106 -30.71 10.31 6.66
CA LEU A 106 -29.31 10.06 6.37
C LEU A 106 -29.11 8.55 6.22
N ASN A 107 -28.87 8.08 5.02
CA ASN A 107 -28.69 6.64 4.77
C ASN A 107 -27.22 6.25 4.85
N ASP A 108 -26.35 6.96 4.12
CA ASP A 108 -24.93 6.61 4.03
C ASP A 108 -24.04 7.85 4.07
N ALA A 109 -22.88 7.70 4.71
CA ALA A 109 -21.89 8.75 4.80
C ALA A 109 -20.47 8.20 4.81
N SER A 110 -19.50 9.05 4.39
CA SER A 110 -18.08 8.82 4.59
C SER A 110 -17.38 10.08 5.07
N LEU A 111 -16.39 9.90 5.94
CA LEU A 111 -15.53 10.96 6.44
C LEU A 111 -14.08 10.57 6.21
N ILE A 112 -13.38 11.35 5.40
CA ILE A 112 -11.94 11.20 5.17
C ILE A 112 -11.25 12.44 5.72
N THR A 113 -10.37 12.27 6.71
CA THR A 113 -9.71 13.39 7.38
C THR A 113 -8.21 13.16 7.43
N LYS A 114 -7.44 14.18 7.05
CA LYS A 114 -6.00 14.22 7.17
C LYS A 114 -5.59 15.46 7.93
N TYR A 115 -4.92 15.27 9.04
CA TYR A 115 -4.35 16.35 9.85
C TYR A 115 -2.89 16.04 10.12
N ASN A 116 -2.04 16.98 9.82
CA ASN A 116 -0.60 16.88 10.10
C ASN A 116 -0.13 18.24 10.62
N LYS A 117 0.49 18.24 11.79
CA LYS A 117 1.02 19.45 12.39
C LYS A 117 2.29 19.17 13.17
N ASN A 118 3.34 19.91 12.87
CA ASN A 118 4.51 20.00 13.73
C ASN A 118 4.14 20.89 14.93
N LEU A 119 4.13 20.31 16.13
CA LEU A 119 3.84 21.04 17.37
C LEU A 119 5.04 21.91 17.75
N ASN A 120 6.24 21.38 17.54
CA ASN A 120 7.53 22.06 17.62
C ASN A 120 8.57 21.29 16.78
N GLU A 121 9.87 21.55 16.99
CA GLU A 121 10.97 20.91 16.24
C GLU A 121 11.05 19.39 16.48
N ASN A 122 10.63 18.92 17.65
CA ASN A 122 10.76 17.53 18.06
C ASN A 122 9.45 16.74 17.96
N TRP A 123 8.29 17.40 17.99
CA TRP A 123 7.00 16.74 18.10
C TRP A 123 6.10 17.00 16.92
N ARG A 124 5.50 15.93 16.41
CA ARG A 124 4.54 15.97 15.31
C ARG A 124 3.27 15.18 15.67
N PHE A 125 2.14 15.79 15.40
CA PHE A 125 0.83 15.16 15.51
C PHE A 125 0.25 14.87 14.14
N LYS A 126 -0.28 13.66 13.94
CA LYS A 126 -0.94 13.22 12.71
C LYS A 126 -2.24 12.51 13.01
N LEU A 127 -3.26 12.83 12.22
CA LEU A 127 -4.49 12.07 12.12
C LEU A 127 -4.70 11.72 10.64
N ASP A 128 -4.85 10.44 10.35
CA ASP A 128 -5.25 9.94 9.02
C ASP A 128 -6.45 9.01 9.24
N SER A 129 -7.62 9.47 8.83
CA SER A 129 -8.89 8.82 9.12
C SER A 129 -9.68 8.59 7.85
N ALA A 130 -10.20 7.38 7.68
CA ALA A 130 -11.19 7.03 6.68
C ALA A 130 -12.29 6.19 7.34
N LEU A 131 -13.49 6.72 7.35
CA LEU A 131 -14.67 6.12 7.97
C LEU A 131 -15.82 6.10 6.98
N GLN A 132 -16.64 5.07 7.03
CA GLN A 132 -17.89 4.97 6.27
C GLN A 132 -18.99 4.30 7.10
N THR A 133 -20.23 4.62 6.82
CA THR A 133 -21.40 4.05 7.52
C THR A 133 -21.83 2.71 6.94
N SER A 134 -21.75 2.56 5.63
CA SER A 134 -22.04 1.30 4.93
C SER A 134 -20.81 0.79 4.20
N MET A 135 -20.74 -0.52 4.04
CA MET A 135 -19.67 -1.18 3.30
C MET A 135 -19.63 -0.69 1.85
N ASN A 136 -18.41 -0.46 1.35
CA ASN A 136 -18.16 -0.02 -0.03
C ASN A 136 -18.72 1.38 -0.40
N TYR A 137 -19.16 2.18 0.58
CA TYR A 137 -19.68 3.51 0.29
C TYR A 137 -18.62 4.43 -0.35
N ILE A 138 -17.39 4.43 0.16
CA ILE A 138 -16.28 5.19 -0.45
C ILE A 138 -16.03 4.70 -1.88
N GLN A 139 -16.06 3.39 -2.12
CA GLN A 139 -15.89 2.83 -3.45
C GLN A 139 -16.98 3.28 -4.43
N LYS A 140 -18.24 3.28 -3.99
CA LYS A 140 -19.38 3.77 -4.79
C LYS A 140 -19.28 5.26 -5.08
N THR A 141 -18.84 6.05 -4.10
CA THR A 141 -18.85 7.51 -4.21
C THR A 141 -17.55 8.09 -4.75
N LYS A 142 -16.40 7.41 -4.58
CA LYS A 142 -15.06 7.84 -4.97
C LYS A 142 -14.25 6.73 -5.64
N PRO A 143 -14.72 6.17 -6.76
CA PRO A 143 -14.13 4.98 -7.37
C PRO A 143 -12.66 5.15 -7.83
N ASN A 144 -12.19 6.38 -7.98
CA ASN A 144 -10.80 6.70 -8.33
C ASN A 144 -9.90 6.97 -7.12
N ASP A 145 -10.44 6.93 -5.90
CA ASP A 145 -9.64 7.05 -4.68
C ASP A 145 -8.94 5.72 -4.37
N LYS A 146 -7.70 5.80 -3.88
CA LYS A 146 -6.94 4.61 -3.45
C LYS A 146 -7.65 3.82 -2.35
N LEU A 147 -8.40 4.51 -1.48
CA LEU A 147 -9.18 3.89 -0.40
C LEU A 147 -10.29 2.96 -0.91
N SER A 148 -10.75 3.19 -2.13
CA SER A 148 -11.81 2.36 -2.77
C SER A 148 -11.37 0.93 -3.04
N TYR A 149 -10.07 0.67 -3.06
CA TYR A 149 -9.47 -0.64 -3.38
C TYR A 149 -8.71 -1.23 -2.21
N THR A 150 -8.89 -0.71 -0.99
CA THR A 150 -8.27 -1.27 0.21
C THR A 150 -9.19 -2.28 0.87
N ASN A 151 -8.64 -3.40 1.34
CA ASN A 151 -9.39 -4.42 2.06
C ASN A 151 -9.95 -3.90 3.39
N SER A 152 -9.32 -2.86 3.95
CA SER A 152 -9.77 -2.22 5.18
C SER A 152 -9.51 -0.72 5.16
N LEU A 153 -10.39 0.03 5.80
CA LEU A 153 -10.20 1.45 6.09
C LEU A 153 -9.57 1.59 7.47
N SER A 154 -8.65 2.53 7.62
CA SER A 154 -7.98 2.79 8.88
C SER A 154 -8.18 4.22 9.36
N THR A 155 -8.29 4.37 10.69
CA THR A 155 -8.19 5.65 11.38
C THR A 155 -7.01 5.57 12.34
N ASN A 156 -5.97 6.34 12.05
CA ASN A 156 -4.71 6.36 12.77
C ASN A 156 -4.46 7.74 13.36
N LEU A 157 -4.38 7.83 14.67
CA LEU A 157 -3.99 9.04 15.39
C LEU A 157 -2.61 8.81 15.99
N ASN A 158 -1.63 9.63 15.60
CA ASN A 158 -0.24 9.46 15.98
C ASN A 158 0.34 10.74 16.60
N LEU A 159 1.00 10.58 17.75
CA LEU A 159 1.91 11.56 18.31
C LEU A 159 3.33 11.00 18.18
N GLU A 160 4.17 11.68 17.42
CA GLU A 160 5.54 11.28 17.12
C GLU A 160 6.54 12.26 17.73
N GLY A 161 7.57 11.74 18.40
CA GLY A 161 8.69 12.50 18.94
C GLY A 161 10.01 12.06 18.31
N PHE A 162 10.86 13.03 17.97
CA PHE A 162 12.16 12.83 17.33
C PHE A 162 13.22 13.63 18.06
N TYR A 163 14.46 13.18 18.05
CA TYR A 163 15.61 13.91 18.61
C TYR A 163 15.41 14.31 20.08
N LEU A 164 14.79 13.42 20.87
CA LEU A 164 14.48 13.73 22.28
C LEU A 164 15.72 13.69 23.16
N ASN A 165 16.59 12.70 22.93
CA ASN A 165 17.86 12.50 23.65
C ASN A 165 19.04 12.29 22.71
N LYS A 166 18.82 11.73 21.52
CA LYS A 166 19.80 11.45 20.48
C LYS A 166 19.26 11.83 19.10
N ILE A 167 20.15 11.96 18.12
CA ILE A 167 19.79 12.36 16.75
C ILE A 167 18.84 11.34 16.08
N ASP A 168 18.90 10.08 16.46
CA ASP A 168 18.19 8.97 15.83
C ASP A 168 17.19 8.28 16.78
N ASP A 169 16.87 8.88 17.93
CA ASP A 169 15.83 8.35 18.79
C ASP A 169 14.43 8.70 18.25
N TYR A 170 13.47 7.85 18.58
CA TYR A 170 12.11 7.97 18.09
C TYR A 170 11.11 7.49 19.13
N PHE A 171 10.10 8.30 19.38
CA PHE A 171 8.96 7.98 20.24
C PHE A 171 7.66 8.09 19.45
N GLN A 172 6.74 7.16 19.67
CA GLN A 172 5.42 7.16 19.04
C GLN A 172 4.37 6.67 20.01
N VAL A 173 3.25 7.39 20.08
CA VAL A 173 1.98 6.90 20.63
C VAL A 173 0.97 6.90 19.49
N SER A 174 0.30 5.79 19.29
CA SER A 174 -0.73 5.66 18.26
C SER A 174 -2.00 5.03 18.78
N LEU A 175 -3.13 5.50 18.25
CA LEU A 175 -4.46 4.90 18.40
C LEU A 175 -4.93 4.50 17.01
N ASN A 176 -5.32 3.23 16.83
CA ASN A 176 -5.67 2.71 15.53
C ASN A 176 -7.02 2.00 15.58
N PHE A 177 -7.89 2.39 14.66
CA PHE A 177 -9.21 1.80 14.43
C PHE A 177 -9.30 1.33 12.99
N TYR A 178 -10.00 0.24 12.76
CA TYR A 178 -10.13 -0.34 11.43
C TYR A 178 -11.58 -0.70 11.14
N GLN A 179 -11.97 -0.61 9.87
CA GLN A 179 -13.23 -1.10 9.33
C GLN A 179 -12.92 -1.98 8.13
N THR A 180 -13.58 -3.14 8.00
CA THR A 180 -13.42 -3.95 6.79
C THR A 180 -14.19 -3.39 5.61
N ASN A 181 -13.63 -3.56 4.40
CA ASN A 181 -14.32 -3.39 3.13
C ASN A 181 -14.69 -4.75 2.50
N GLN A 182 -14.38 -5.86 3.17
CA GLN A 182 -14.63 -7.20 2.66
C GLN A 182 -15.96 -7.75 3.19
N LYS A 183 -16.84 -8.16 2.30
CA LYS A 183 -18.20 -8.65 2.63
C LYS A 183 -18.21 -9.88 3.54
N ASN A 184 -17.19 -10.75 3.39
CA ASN A 184 -17.11 -12.01 4.12
C ASN A 184 -16.36 -11.90 5.45
N GLU A 185 -15.87 -10.73 5.81
CA GLU A 185 -15.24 -10.48 7.09
C GLU A 185 -16.24 -9.93 8.13
N ASP A 186 -16.22 -10.55 9.32
CA ASP A 186 -17.00 -10.10 10.45
C ASP A 186 -16.29 -8.91 11.14
N ASN A 187 -16.89 -7.72 11.08
CA ASN A 187 -16.37 -6.52 11.75
C ASN A 187 -16.06 -6.74 13.25
N LYS A 188 -16.72 -7.72 13.91
CA LYS A 188 -16.46 -8.06 15.31
C LYS A 188 -15.09 -8.69 15.55
N THR A 189 -14.45 -9.21 14.50
CA THR A 189 -13.10 -9.77 14.56
C THR A 189 -12.01 -8.74 14.29
N ILE A 190 -12.39 -7.55 13.83
CA ILE A 190 -11.46 -6.47 13.48
C ILE A 190 -10.88 -5.83 14.77
N PRO A 191 -9.55 -5.65 14.86
CA PRO A 191 -8.92 -5.11 16.06
C PRO A 191 -9.09 -3.60 16.20
N THR A 192 -9.18 -3.15 17.46
CA THR A 192 -8.95 -1.77 17.87
C THR A 192 -7.69 -1.75 18.74
N VAL A 193 -6.75 -0.87 18.44
CA VAL A 193 -5.45 -0.77 19.16
C VAL A 193 -5.40 0.52 19.95
N LEU A 194 -5.44 0.43 21.29
CA LEU A 194 -5.57 1.58 22.19
C LEU A 194 -4.79 1.40 23.50
N PRO A 195 -3.69 2.03 23.72
CA PRO A 195 -2.77 2.62 22.74
C PRO A 195 -1.73 1.61 22.23
N LYS A 196 -1.00 1.99 21.18
CA LYS A 196 0.31 1.41 20.86
C LYS A 196 1.38 2.47 21.13
N ILE A 197 2.35 2.12 21.97
CA ILE A 197 3.47 3.00 22.34
C ILE A 197 4.76 2.33 21.86
N LYS A 198 5.61 3.08 21.23
CA LYS A 198 6.93 2.62 20.78
C LYS A 198 7.98 3.68 21.10
N TYR A 199 9.08 3.24 21.69
CA TYR A 199 10.26 4.08 21.93
C TYR A 199 11.52 3.35 21.45
N PHE A 200 12.26 3.99 20.59
CA PHE A 200 13.56 3.56 20.11
C PHE A 200 14.62 4.51 20.67
N THR A 201 15.61 3.97 21.37
CA THR A 201 16.62 4.77 22.10
C THR A 201 17.69 5.40 21.22
N GLY A 202 17.61 5.22 19.89
CA GLY A 202 18.71 5.52 18.99
C GLY A 202 19.89 4.56 19.14
N TYR A 203 20.88 4.71 18.27
CA TYR A 203 22.08 3.90 18.30
C TYR A 203 23.14 4.49 19.23
N THR A 204 23.82 3.62 19.96
CA THR A 204 25.02 3.95 20.73
C THR A 204 26.18 3.18 20.09
N ASN A 205 27.21 3.89 19.66
CA ASN A 205 28.41 3.31 19.09
C ASN A 205 29.59 3.54 20.05
N ILE A 206 30.14 2.46 20.59
CA ILE A 206 31.31 2.49 21.48
C ILE A 206 32.37 1.55 20.90
N TYR A 207 33.44 2.09 20.36
CA TYR A 207 34.55 1.33 19.74
C TYR A 207 34.07 0.29 18.71
N GLY A 208 33.18 0.66 17.80
CA GLY A 208 32.63 -0.20 16.77
C GLY A 208 31.56 -1.21 17.24
N ASN A 209 31.21 -1.18 18.54
CA ASN A 209 30.06 -1.91 19.06
C ASN A 209 28.83 -1.02 18.98
N VAL A 210 27.86 -1.41 18.19
CA VAL A 210 26.59 -0.68 18.02
C VAL A 210 25.50 -1.36 18.81
N SER A 211 24.84 -0.63 19.69
CA SER A 211 23.71 -1.15 20.46
C SER A 211 22.52 -0.20 20.39
N SER A 212 21.34 -0.74 20.54
CA SER A 212 20.08 0.01 20.63
C SER A 212 19.02 -0.78 21.40
N SER A 213 18.06 -0.06 21.99
CA SER A 213 16.89 -0.67 22.62
C SER A 213 15.61 -0.16 21.99
N THR A 214 14.63 -1.04 21.88
CA THR A 214 13.27 -0.70 21.45
C THR A 214 12.31 -1.19 22.52
N TYR A 215 11.49 -0.29 23.02
CA TYR A 215 10.38 -0.58 23.93
C TYR A 215 9.09 -0.47 23.15
N GLU A 216 8.22 -1.45 23.26
CA GLU A 216 6.93 -1.47 22.59
C GLU A 216 5.86 -1.98 23.56
N SER A 217 4.75 -1.27 23.62
CA SER A 217 3.57 -1.71 24.36
C SER A 217 2.36 -1.51 23.48
N TYR A 218 1.45 -2.48 23.45
CA TYR A 218 0.16 -2.32 22.83
C TYR A 218 -0.96 -2.95 23.66
N ASN A 219 -2.15 -2.44 23.43
CA ASN A 219 -3.38 -2.97 23.96
C ASN A 219 -4.38 -3.11 22.80
N ILE A 220 -4.79 -4.32 22.50
CA ILE A 220 -5.64 -4.69 21.37
C ILE A 220 -6.93 -5.29 21.89
N PHE A 221 -8.04 -4.85 21.31
CA PHE A 221 -9.39 -5.31 21.62
C PHE A 221 -10.14 -5.68 20.35
N ARG A 222 -11.01 -6.66 20.45
CA ARG A 222 -12.05 -6.98 19.44
C ARG A 222 -13.27 -7.60 20.13
N GLU A 223 -14.42 -7.55 19.48
CA GLU A 223 -15.64 -8.10 20.05
C GLU A 223 -15.64 -9.63 20.06
N LYS A 224 -15.01 -10.25 19.05
CA LYS A 224 -14.98 -11.71 18.86
C LYS A 224 -13.58 -12.20 18.55
N SER A 225 -13.12 -13.22 19.28
CA SER A 225 -11.85 -13.90 19.02
C SER A 225 -11.94 -14.83 17.80
N THR A 226 -10.76 -15.15 17.25
CA THR A 226 -10.60 -16.14 16.17
C THR A 226 -9.61 -17.22 16.63
N SER A 227 -9.36 -18.24 15.80
CA SER A 227 -8.32 -19.23 16.05
C SER A 227 -6.91 -18.63 16.16
N VAL A 228 -6.67 -17.49 15.52
CA VAL A 228 -5.37 -16.80 15.52
C VAL A 228 -5.33 -15.68 16.55
N HIS A 229 -6.44 -14.94 16.74
CA HIS A 229 -6.51 -13.69 17.49
C HIS A 229 -7.37 -13.83 18.74
N ALA A 230 -6.89 -13.36 19.89
CA ALA A 230 -7.65 -13.28 21.13
C ALA A 230 -8.64 -12.11 21.11
N LYS A 231 -9.62 -12.12 22.00
CA LYS A 231 -10.54 -11.00 22.20
C LYS A 231 -9.81 -9.77 22.73
N GLN A 232 -8.87 -9.98 23.66
CA GLN A 232 -7.97 -8.93 24.14
C GLN A 232 -6.55 -9.44 24.24
N GLN A 233 -5.58 -8.61 23.87
CA GLN A 233 -4.18 -8.85 24.16
C GLN A 233 -3.45 -7.54 24.52
N GLN A 234 -2.76 -7.61 25.67
CA GLN A 234 -1.81 -6.58 26.09
C GLN A 234 -0.41 -7.14 25.95
N LYS A 235 0.51 -6.32 25.47
CA LYS A 235 1.92 -6.67 25.33
C LYS A 235 2.80 -5.56 25.84
N LEU A 236 3.81 -5.95 26.61
CA LEU A 236 4.97 -5.12 26.89
C LEU A 236 6.22 -5.85 26.39
N SER A 237 6.97 -5.20 25.53
CA SER A 237 8.13 -5.78 24.87
C SER A 237 9.33 -4.83 24.98
N HIS A 238 10.48 -5.39 25.35
CA HIS A 238 11.78 -4.75 25.24
C HIS A 238 12.64 -5.60 24.31
N LYS A 239 13.17 -4.98 23.26
CA LYS A 239 14.13 -5.58 22.33
C LYS A 239 15.45 -4.87 22.47
N PHE A 240 16.49 -5.60 22.84
CA PHE A 240 17.88 -5.13 22.83
C PHE A 240 18.56 -5.65 21.57
N ASN A 241 19.22 -4.78 20.83
CA ASN A 241 20.02 -5.11 19.66
C ASN A 241 21.49 -4.79 19.94
N PHE A 242 22.35 -5.70 19.52
CA PHE A 242 23.78 -5.53 19.56
C PHE A 242 24.37 -5.96 18.22
N LYS A 243 25.32 -5.17 17.72
CA LYS A 243 26.02 -5.43 16.47
C LYS A 243 27.48 -5.03 16.60
N LYS A 244 28.37 -5.90 16.14
CA LYS A 244 29.79 -5.63 16.01
C LYS A 244 30.29 -6.07 14.65
N GLU A 245 30.98 -5.18 13.96
CA GLU A 245 31.60 -5.47 12.67
C GLU A 245 33.11 -5.28 12.76
N PHE A 246 33.87 -6.20 12.18
CA PHE A 246 35.31 -6.10 12.05
C PHE A 246 35.81 -6.81 10.78
N ILE A 247 36.98 -6.45 10.33
CA ILE A 247 37.61 -7.06 9.15
C ILE A 247 38.76 -7.91 9.63
N ASN A 248 38.76 -9.17 9.21
CA ASN A 248 39.85 -10.10 9.45
C ASN A 248 40.05 -10.99 8.21
N PHE A 249 41.33 -11.25 7.81
CA PHE A 249 41.68 -12.02 6.60
C PHE A 249 40.91 -11.57 5.34
N ASN A 250 40.81 -10.25 5.11
CA ASN A 250 40.01 -9.65 4.00
C ASN A 250 38.51 -10.00 4.01
N SER A 251 38.04 -10.61 5.06
CA SER A 251 36.64 -10.94 5.25
C SER A 251 35.99 -9.97 6.24
N LYS A 252 34.83 -9.48 5.92
CA LYS A 252 33.98 -8.73 6.84
C LYS A 252 33.22 -9.72 7.73
N ILE A 253 33.51 -9.70 9.02
CA ILE A 253 32.85 -10.53 10.03
C ILE A 253 31.89 -9.62 10.81
N ARG A 254 30.67 -10.08 10.99
CA ARG A 254 29.64 -9.37 11.75
C ARG A 254 29.02 -10.30 12.77
N LEU A 255 28.99 -9.84 14.00
CA LEU A 255 28.27 -10.44 15.11
C LEU A 255 26.98 -9.64 15.35
N ASP A 256 25.86 -10.31 15.38
CA ASP A 256 24.55 -9.72 15.66
C ASP A 256 23.90 -10.44 16.82
N SER A 257 23.23 -9.71 17.69
CA SER A 257 22.41 -10.28 18.74
C SER A 257 21.12 -9.47 18.92
N GLU A 258 20.02 -10.16 19.05
CA GLU A 258 18.74 -9.59 19.43
C GLU A 258 18.23 -10.32 20.67
N ILE A 259 17.87 -9.59 21.72
CA ILE A 259 17.29 -10.16 22.94
C ILE A 259 15.92 -9.54 23.13
N TYR A 260 14.90 -10.38 23.11
CA TYR A 260 13.52 -9.98 23.35
C TYR A 260 13.09 -10.38 24.75
N ASN A 261 12.60 -9.42 25.52
CA ASN A 261 11.95 -9.61 26.80
C ASN A 261 10.50 -9.18 26.66
N GLN A 262 9.56 -10.09 26.82
CA GLN A 262 8.16 -9.84 26.49
C GLN A 262 7.24 -10.38 27.55
N ILE A 263 6.23 -9.59 27.91
CA ILE A 263 5.14 -9.96 28.78
C ILE A 263 3.85 -9.80 27.98
N PHE A 264 3.01 -10.81 28.00
CA PHE A 264 1.72 -10.85 27.35
C PHE A 264 0.64 -11.12 28.39
N ASN A 265 -0.47 -10.42 28.28
CA ASN A 265 -1.71 -10.75 28.96
C ASN A 265 -2.77 -10.97 27.87
N THR A 266 -3.23 -12.21 27.74
CA THR A 266 -4.15 -12.66 26.68
C THR A 266 -5.46 -13.07 27.32
N GLU A 267 -6.59 -12.59 26.76
CA GLU A 267 -7.95 -12.89 27.23
C GLU A 267 -8.76 -13.47 26.08
N ASP A 268 -9.48 -14.56 26.39
CA ASP A 268 -10.40 -15.22 25.48
C ASP A 268 -9.81 -15.59 24.11
N LYS A 269 -8.63 -16.19 24.11
CA LYS A 269 -8.05 -16.78 22.90
C LYS A 269 -8.74 -18.09 22.57
N HIS A 270 -9.42 -18.16 21.43
CA HIS A 270 -10.01 -19.42 20.96
C HIS A 270 -8.93 -20.48 20.71
N TYR A 271 -9.06 -21.65 21.32
CA TYR A 271 -8.06 -22.72 21.25
C TYR A 271 -8.56 -23.93 20.45
N SER A 272 -9.71 -24.48 20.83
CA SER A 272 -10.33 -25.63 20.15
C SER A 272 -11.79 -25.77 20.55
N GLY A 273 -12.70 -25.97 19.60
CA GLY A 273 -14.13 -26.07 19.88
C GLY A 273 -14.63 -24.84 20.64
N ASN A 274 -15.21 -25.04 21.82
CA ASN A 274 -15.66 -23.95 22.71
C ASN A 274 -14.66 -23.63 23.83
N ILE A 275 -13.39 -24.05 23.69
CA ILE A 275 -12.36 -23.83 24.71
C ILE A 275 -11.64 -22.53 24.39
N TYR A 276 -11.66 -21.61 25.36
CA TYR A 276 -10.93 -20.34 25.33
C TYR A 276 -9.84 -20.36 26.39
N LYS A 277 -8.74 -19.66 26.12
CA LYS A 277 -7.60 -19.52 27.02
C LYS A 277 -7.40 -18.08 27.42
N THR A 278 -7.22 -17.88 28.73
CA THR A 278 -6.89 -16.58 29.35
C THR A 278 -5.68 -16.77 30.24
N GLY A 279 -4.72 -15.86 30.20
CA GLY A 279 -3.54 -15.95 31.05
C GLY A 279 -2.45 -14.95 30.71
N SER A 280 -1.50 -14.84 31.64
CA SER A 280 -0.30 -14.02 31.47
C SER A 280 0.89 -14.92 31.13
N TYR A 281 1.69 -14.47 30.16
CA TYR A 281 2.84 -15.21 29.65
C TYR A 281 4.06 -14.32 29.62
N TYR A 282 5.19 -14.90 29.95
CA TYR A 282 6.49 -14.25 29.89
C TYR A 282 7.41 -14.99 28.93
N ARG A 283 8.18 -14.25 28.13
CA ARG A 283 9.13 -14.82 27.18
C ARG A 283 10.43 -14.02 27.15
N ILE A 284 11.56 -14.70 27.35
CA ILE A 284 12.89 -14.20 26.99
C ILE A 284 13.35 -14.99 25.77
N PHE A 285 13.72 -14.28 24.71
CA PHE A 285 14.13 -14.91 23.47
C PHE A 285 15.40 -14.25 22.92
N PRO A 286 16.59 -14.79 23.23
CA PRO A 286 17.84 -14.34 22.64
C PRO A 286 18.04 -14.99 21.26
N ILE A 287 18.52 -14.20 20.29
CA ILE A 287 18.95 -14.65 18.98
C ILE A 287 20.38 -14.19 18.77
N PHE A 288 21.25 -15.09 18.38
CA PHE A 288 22.64 -14.81 18.07
C PHE A 288 22.91 -15.12 16.60
N GLY A 289 23.58 -14.22 15.92
CA GLY A 289 24.01 -14.37 14.54
C GLY A 289 25.48 -14.06 14.36
N ILE A 290 26.15 -14.86 13.55
CA ILE A 290 27.48 -14.56 13.04
C ILE A 290 27.48 -14.67 11.52
N SER A 291 27.94 -13.65 10.84
CA SER A 291 28.09 -13.68 9.39
C SER A 291 29.50 -13.33 8.94
N THR A 292 29.92 -13.95 7.86
CA THR A 292 31.15 -13.62 7.16
C THR A 292 30.88 -13.37 5.69
N GLU A 293 31.52 -12.34 5.14
CA GLU A 293 31.44 -11.96 3.73
C GLU A 293 32.84 -11.62 3.22
N THR A 294 33.29 -12.29 2.17
CA THR A 294 34.66 -12.12 1.62
C THR A 294 34.59 -11.62 0.19
N PRO A 295 34.98 -10.39 -0.11
CA PRO A 295 34.97 -9.87 -1.47
C PRO A 295 36.19 -10.35 -2.27
N PHE A 296 35.96 -11.00 -3.41
CA PHE A 296 36.96 -11.38 -4.39
C PHE A 296 36.83 -10.50 -5.64
N LYS A 297 37.87 -9.75 -5.98
CA LYS A 297 37.92 -8.96 -7.21
C LYS A 297 38.71 -9.69 -8.29
N LEU A 298 38.11 -9.94 -9.43
CA LEU A 298 38.77 -10.46 -10.61
C LEU A 298 39.51 -9.32 -11.34
N LYS A 299 40.85 -9.35 -11.25
CA LYS A 299 41.73 -8.42 -11.98
C LYS A 299 42.00 -9.00 -13.37
N LYS A 300 41.35 -8.63 -14.38
CA LYS A 300 41.69 -8.54 -15.81
C LYS A 300 40.44 -8.66 -16.68
N GLN A 301 40.30 -7.73 -17.61
CA GLN A 301 39.37 -7.70 -18.75
C GLN A 301 37.86 -7.59 -18.51
N LEU A 302 37.31 -8.04 -17.38
CA LEU A 302 35.91 -7.80 -17.01
C LEU A 302 35.85 -6.67 -15.98
N GLN A 303 35.40 -5.51 -16.40
CA GLN A 303 35.26 -4.27 -15.63
C GLN A 303 34.78 -4.53 -14.20
N ASN A 304 35.69 -4.48 -13.21
CA ASN A 304 35.39 -4.50 -11.78
C ASN A 304 34.43 -5.60 -11.33
N PHE A 305 34.55 -6.82 -11.84
CA PHE A 305 33.71 -7.93 -11.40
C PHE A 305 34.09 -8.35 -9.97
N THR A 306 33.15 -8.31 -9.07
CA THR A 306 33.34 -8.69 -7.67
C THR A 306 32.40 -9.83 -7.31
N ILE A 307 32.95 -10.89 -6.71
CA ILE A 307 32.18 -12.01 -6.15
C ILE A 307 32.29 -11.94 -4.63
N LYS A 308 31.17 -12.08 -3.93
CA LYS A 308 31.10 -12.10 -2.46
C LYS A 308 30.35 -13.33 -1.97
N PRO A 309 31.05 -14.42 -1.64
CA PRO A 309 30.46 -15.46 -0.83
C PRO A 309 30.11 -14.91 0.56
N LYS A 310 28.98 -15.34 1.07
CA LYS A 310 28.46 -14.96 2.38
C LYS A 310 27.93 -16.20 3.11
N ILE A 311 28.29 -16.32 4.37
CA ILE A 311 27.77 -17.33 5.28
C ILE A 311 27.22 -16.61 6.50
N HIS A 312 26.07 -17.06 6.99
CA HIS A 312 25.42 -16.53 8.19
C HIS A 312 24.86 -17.67 9.01
N MET A 313 25.31 -17.80 10.24
CA MET A 313 24.80 -18.74 11.21
C MET A 313 23.91 -18.03 12.21
N VAL A 314 22.75 -18.63 12.53
CA VAL A 314 21.81 -18.12 13.51
C VAL A 314 21.50 -19.22 14.53
N LEU A 315 21.51 -18.84 15.80
CA LEU A 315 21.22 -19.73 16.93
C LEU A 315 20.17 -19.08 17.83
N THR A 316 19.18 -19.88 18.21
CA THR A 316 18.12 -19.51 19.16
C THR A 316 18.02 -20.53 20.29
N PRO A 317 17.39 -20.20 21.42
CA PRO A 317 17.34 -21.07 22.61
C PRO A 317 16.44 -22.30 22.47
N GLY A 318 15.65 -22.41 21.38
CA GLY A 318 14.73 -23.53 21.21
C GLY A 318 13.35 -23.34 21.87
N VAL A 319 12.99 -22.12 22.25
CA VAL A 319 11.68 -21.81 22.80
C VAL A 319 10.63 -21.73 21.70
N SER A 320 9.58 -22.54 21.77
CA SER A 320 8.49 -22.52 20.79
C SER A 320 7.55 -21.33 20.97
N ASN A 321 6.87 -20.95 19.89
CA ASN A 321 5.76 -20.02 19.97
C ASN A 321 4.56 -20.72 20.63
N SER A 322 4.03 -20.13 21.70
CA SER A 322 2.89 -20.68 22.41
C SER A 322 1.60 -20.48 21.62
N ASN A 323 0.79 -21.53 21.48
CA ASN A 323 -0.55 -21.44 20.87
C ASN A 323 -1.56 -20.67 21.74
N TYR A 324 -1.20 -20.34 22.97
CA TYR A 324 -2.05 -19.54 23.88
C TYR A 324 -1.89 -18.04 23.65
N LEU A 325 -0.84 -17.61 22.95
CA LEU A 325 -0.63 -16.23 22.59
C LEU A 325 -1.41 -15.86 21.33
N SER A 326 -1.99 -14.68 21.34
CA SER A 326 -2.53 -14.08 20.14
C SER A 326 -1.40 -13.59 19.23
N ASN A 327 -1.54 -13.82 17.93
CA ASN A 327 -0.60 -13.29 16.96
C ASN A 327 -1.20 -12.04 16.32
N GLU A 328 -0.77 -10.88 16.74
CA GLU A 328 -1.34 -9.60 16.32
C GLU A 328 -0.46 -8.86 15.28
N ASP A 329 0.86 -9.10 15.30
CA ASP A 329 1.81 -8.32 14.49
C ASP A 329 2.71 -9.16 13.58
N SER A 330 2.71 -10.48 13.73
CA SER A 330 3.65 -11.33 13.03
C SER A 330 3.01 -12.08 11.87
N THR A 331 3.41 -11.74 10.65
CA THR A 331 3.04 -12.48 9.45
C THR A 331 4.17 -13.38 8.99
N ASN A 332 3.79 -14.54 8.45
CA ASN A 332 4.71 -15.40 7.74
C ASN A 332 4.96 -14.78 6.37
N ASN A 333 6.22 -14.54 6.06
CA ASN A 333 6.63 -14.03 4.77
C ASN A 333 7.32 -15.14 3.96
N ASP A 334 7.05 -15.18 2.68
CA ASP A 334 7.82 -15.99 1.74
C ASP A 334 9.30 -15.67 1.85
N PHE A 335 10.15 -16.69 1.78
CA PHE A 335 11.58 -16.48 1.76
C PHE A 335 11.98 -15.77 0.49
N ASN A 336 12.76 -14.71 0.66
CA ASN A 336 13.27 -13.89 -0.40
C ASN A 336 14.68 -13.36 -0.04
N ILE A 337 15.28 -12.64 -0.96
CA ILE A 337 16.64 -12.10 -0.83
C ILE A 337 16.77 -11.17 0.38
N ASP A 338 15.71 -10.46 0.76
CA ASP A 338 15.75 -9.42 1.80
C ASP A 338 15.57 -10.00 3.20
N ASN A 339 14.88 -11.15 3.33
CA ASN A 339 14.55 -11.71 4.64
C ASN A 339 15.37 -12.95 5.04
N ILE A 340 15.97 -13.68 4.08
CA ILE A 340 16.67 -14.95 4.37
C ILE A 340 17.84 -14.80 5.36
N TYR A 341 18.46 -13.62 5.44
CA TYR A 341 19.55 -13.28 6.35
C TYR A 341 19.11 -12.57 7.63
N ARG A 342 17.81 -12.32 7.84
CA ARG A 342 17.35 -11.70 9.08
C ARG A 342 17.51 -12.65 10.26
N LEU A 343 17.75 -12.12 11.47
CA LEU A 343 17.81 -12.93 12.69
C LEU A 343 16.41 -13.49 13.00
N ASN A 344 15.39 -12.66 13.09
CA ASN A 344 13.99 -13.06 13.12
C ASN A 344 13.40 -12.84 11.72
N ARG A 345 12.95 -13.89 11.03
CA ARG A 345 12.39 -13.83 9.67
C ARG A 345 10.91 -13.46 9.64
N PHE A 346 10.21 -13.46 10.79
CA PHE A 346 8.87 -12.89 10.89
C PHE A 346 8.89 -11.36 10.79
N SER A 347 7.80 -10.77 10.31
CA SER A 347 7.67 -9.31 10.17
C SER A 347 7.51 -8.60 11.50
N GLY A 348 6.86 -9.24 12.49
CA GLY A 348 6.59 -8.71 13.83
C GLY A 348 7.38 -9.40 14.93
N ASN A 349 6.88 -9.27 16.16
CA ASN A 349 7.53 -9.76 17.36
C ASN A 349 6.64 -10.70 18.20
N ASP A 350 5.41 -10.98 17.80
CA ASP A 350 4.52 -11.90 18.51
C ASP A 350 4.96 -13.34 18.27
N LYS A 351 5.36 -13.67 17.04
CA LYS A 351 6.05 -14.91 16.71
C LYS A 351 7.55 -14.69 16.62
N MET A 352 8.30 -15.66 17.09
CA MET A 352 9.76 -15.71 17.03
C MET A 352 10.22 -16.87 16.16
N ASP A 353 11.21 -16.59 15.32
CA ASP A 353 11.83 -17.60 14.48
C ASP A 353 12.78 -18.47 15.32
N ASN A 354 12.22 -19.56 15.86
CA ASN A 354 12.99 -20.53 16.63
C ASN A 354 13.81 -21.41 15.67
N SER A 355 15.02 -20.98 15.36
CA SER A 355 15.85 -21.53 14.29
C SER A 355 17.28 -21.78 14.76
N LYS A 356 17.84 -22.89 14.33
CA LYS A 356 19.29 -23.16 14.33
C LYS A 356 19.69 -23.41 12.90
N ARG A 357 20.23 -22.41 12.23
CA ARG A 357 20.44 -22.46 10.79
C ARG A 357 21.78 -21.90 10.35
N ILE A 358 22.18 -22.34 9.19
CA ILE A 358 23.22 -21.73 8.38
C ILE A 358 22.63 -21.27 7.05
N THR A 359 22.81 -20.01 6.73
CA THR A 359 22.44 -19.43 5.43
C THR A 359 23.71 -19.14 4.67
N PHE A 360 23.79 -19.63 3.46
CA PHE A 360 24.95 -19.43 2.60
C PHE A 360 24.54 -18.94 1.22
N GLY A 361 25.44 -18.28 0.55
CA GLY A 361 25.16 -17.82 -0.79
C GLY A 361 26.27 -16.98 -1.39
N LEU A 362 25.99 -16.56 -2.61
CA LEU A 362 26.93 -15.86 -3.46
C LEU A 362 26.25 -14.61 -4.02
N SER A 363 26.94 -13.48 -3.94
CA SER A 363 26.60 -12.28 -4.69
C SER A 363 27.70 -11.98 -5.70
N ALA A 364 27.33 -11.64 -6.92
CA ALA A 364 28.26 -11.27 -7.98
C ALA A 364 27.79 -9.96 -8.62
N TYR A 365 28.67 -8.97 -8.73
CA TYR A 365 28.27 -7.68 -9.27
C TYR A 365 29.38 -6.97 -10.06
N THR A 366 28.93 -6.19 -11.01
CA THR A 366 29.73 -5.18 -11.75
C THR A 366 29.04 -3.82 -11.61
N SER A 367 29.49 -2.82 -12.36
CA SER A 367 28.79 -1.53 -12.42
C SER A 367 27.33 -1.62 -12.90
N ASN A 368 26.99 -2.60 -13.74
CA ASN A 368 25.70 -2.72 -14.40
C ASN A 368 24.96 -4.03 -14.14
N PHE A 369 25.63 -4.97 -13.48
CA PHE A 369 25.10 -6.32 -13.25
C PHE A 369 25.19 -6.67 -11.76
N ASN A 370 24.12 -7.22 -11.22
CA ASN A 370 24.03 -7.71 -9.85
C ASN A 370 23.30 -9.06 -9.86
N SER A 371 23.92 -10.07 -9.29
CA SER A 371 23.31 -11.39 -9.14
C SER A 371 23.49 -11.88 -7.71
N LYS A 372 22.47 -12.51 -7.17
CA LYS A 372 22.47 -13.09 -5.83
C LYS A 372 21.84 -14.47 -5.89
N LEU A 373 22.44 -15.41 -5.15
CA LEU A 373 21.93 -16.77 -5.03
C LEU A 373 22.12 -17.21 -3.58
N TYR A 374 21.03 -17.54 -2.90
CA TYR A 374 21.03 -17.81 -1.46
C TYR A 374 20.19 -19.03 -1.12
N GLN A 375 20.63 -19.75 -0.06
CA GLN A 375 19.95 -20.90 0.49
C GLN A 375 20.21 -21.01 1.99
N SER A 376 19.30 -21.61 2.73
CA SER A 376 19.41 -21.83 4.17
C SER A 376 19.24 -23.30 4.50
N TYR A 377 20.03 -23.79 5.46
CA TYR A 377 19.91 -25.13 6.02
C TYR A 377 19.55 -25.03 7.51
N GLU A 378 18.44 -25.64 7.91
CA GLU A 378 17.98 -25.75 9.30
C GLU A 378 18.51 -27.04 9.92
N PHE A 379 19.19 -26.93 11.05
CA PHE A 379 19.70 -28.10 11.79
C PHE A 379 18.60 -28.83 12.59
N THR A 380 17.48 -28.15 12.84
CA THR A 380 16.33 -28.70 13.53
C THR A 380 15.07 -28.37 12.74
N ASN A 381 14.10 -29.28 12.74
CA ASN A 381 12.83 -29.01 12.04
C ASN A 381 12.19 -27.74 12.58
N ASN A 382 11.90 -26.79 11.71
CA ASN A 382 11.31 -25.50 12.03
C ASN A 382 9.85 -25.46 11.56
N SER A 383 8.93 -25.85 12.45
CA SER A 383 7.48 -25.86 12.17
C SER A 383 6.84 -24.45 12.10
N ASN A 384 7.62 -23.38 12.25
CA ASN A 384 7.09 -22.01 12.20
C ASN A 384 6.75 -21.55 10.79
N PHE A 385 7.33 -22.18 9.77
CA PHE A 385 7.12 -21.86 8.38
C PHE A 385 6.49 -23.05 7.65
N HIS A 386 5.63 -22.74 6.70
CA HIS A 386 4.98 -23.73 5.85
C HIS A 386 5.79 -24.00 4.57
N LYS A 387 5.54 -25.13 3.95
CA LYS A 387 6.14 -25.55 2.68
C LYS A 387 6.05 -24.47 1.59
N GLU A 388 4.90 -23.82 1.50
CA GLU A 388 4.66 -22.73 0.54
C GLU A 388 5.62 -21.55 0.70
N GLN A 389 6.13 -21.33 1.91
CA GLN A 389 7.02 -20.22 2.22
C GLN A 389 8.49 -20.50 1.91
N GLY A 390 8.81 -21.73 1.55
CA GLY A 390 10.15 -22.15 1.13
C GLY A 390 11.04 -22.70 2.21
N ASN A 391 10.47 -23.22 3.32
CA ASN A 391 11.21 -23.84 4.41
C ASN A 391 10.41 -25.00 5.04
N ASP A 392 10.05 -25.97 4.25
CA ASP A 392 9.32 -27.16 4.72
C ASP A 392 10.23 -28.30 5.18
N ASP A 393 11.43 -28.38 4.60
CA ASP A 393 12.48 -29.34 4.94
C ASP A 393 13.69 -28.66 5.58
N ASN A 394 14.69 -29.41 5.93
CA ASN A 394 15.93 -28.87 6.48
C ASN A 394 16.64 -27.91 5.50
N LEU A 395 16.53 -28.16 4.20
CA LEU A 395 17.09 -27.31 3.16
C LEU A 395 15.99 -26.41 2.57
N SER A 396 16.18 -25.10 2.65
CA SER A 396 15.23 -24.14 2.08
C SER A 396 15.20 -24.19 0.56
N ASP A 397 14.18 -23.59 -0.03
CA ASP A 397 14.18 -23.26 -1.45
C ASP A 397 15.42 -22.45 -1.81
N LEU A 398 15.90 -22.63 -3.04
CA LEU A 398 16.94 -21.80 -3.62
C LEU A 398 16.35 -20.48 -4.09
N ILE A 399 16.90 -19.38 -3.59
CA ILE A 399 16.41 -18.02 -3.88
C ILE A 399 17.46 -17.31 -4.71
N GLY A 400 17.05 -16.75 -5.84
CA GLY A 400 17.97 -16.01 -6.70
C GLY A 400 17.41 -14.70 -7.23
N SER A 401 18.31 -13.78 -7.54
CA SER A 401 18.03 -12.59 -8.34
C SER A 401 19.13 -12.31 -9.33
N ILE A 402 18.75 -11.79 -10.48
CA ILE A 402 19.63 -11.28 -11.52
C ILE A 402 19.09 -9.92 -11.93
N GLU A 403 19.92 -8.90 -11.83
CA GLU A 403 19.57 -7.52 -12.15
C GLU A 403 20.61 -6.96 -13.14
N TYR A 404 20.13 -6.39 -14.21
CA TYR A 404 20.95 -5.64 -15.15
C TYR A 404 20.37 -4.24 -15.31
N SER A 405 21.20 -3.23 -15.07
CA SER A 405 20.78 -1.82 -15.15
C SER A 405 21.85 -1.02 -15.88
N LYS A 406 21.50 -0.49 -17.05
CA LYS A 406 22.29 0.50 -17.78
C LYS A 406 21.34 1.54 -18.40
N LYS A 407 20.92 1.35 -19.65
CA LYS A 407 19.88 2.11 -20.32
C LYS A 407 18.52 1.46 -20.11
N ASN A 408 18.52 0.15 -20.08
CA ASN A 408 17.36 -0.69 -19.76
C ASN A 408 17.63 -1.36 -18.42
N GLU A 409 16.58 -1.59 -17.67
CA GLU A 409 16.64 -2.31 -16.40
C GLU A 409 15.87 -3.61 -16.57
N ILE A 410 16.56 -4.73 -16.31
CA ILE A 410 15.97 -6.06 -16.34
C ILE A 410 16.24 -6.68 -14.98
N SER A 411 15.21 -7.16 -14.33
CA SER A 411 15.34 -7.94 -13.10
C SER A 411 14.62 -9.27 -13.24
N TYR A 412 15.26 -10.33 -12.79
CA TYR A 412 14.69 -11.67 -12.67
C TYR A 412 14.87 -12.14 -11.23
N ASN A 413 13.77 -12.45 -10.55
CA ASN A 413 13.77 -13.01 -9.20
C ASN A 413 13.08 -14.35 -9.25
N PHE A 414 13.65 -15.35 -8.57
CA PHE A 414 13.08 -16.68 -8.56
C PHE A 414 13.22 -17.38 -7.21
N ARG A 415 12.33 -18.33 -6.97
CA ARG A 415 12.37 -19.28 -5.87
C ARG A 415 12.14 -20.69 -6.42
N TYR A 416 13.13 -21.53 -6.26
CA TYR A 416 13.14 -22.90 -6.77
C TYR A 416 13.14 -23.88 -5.60
N ASP A 417 12.16 -24.77 -5.58
CA ASP A 417 12.09 -25.88 -4.64
C ASP A 417 13.06 -26.98 -5.10
N ILE A 418 14.12 -27.18 -4.31
CA ILE A 418 15.12 -28.20 -4.62
C ILE A 418 14.58 -29.60 -4.30
N ASN A 419 13.71 -29.73 -3.28
CA ASN A 419 13.22 -31.00 -2.80
C ASN A 419 12.23 -31.62 -3.79
N ASP A 420 11.28 -30.80 -4.28
CA ASP A 420 10.28 -31.22 -5.26
C ASP A 420 10.68 -30.88 -6.72
N ALA A 421 11.85 -30.32 -6.94
CA ALA A 421 12.44 -29.99 -8.24
C ALA A 421 11.56 -29.16 -9.17
N TYR A 422 10.91 -28.11 -8.65
CA TYR A 422 10.10 -27.21 -9.46
C TYR A 422 10.27 -25.73 -9.09
N LEU A 423 9.91 -24.85 -10.02
CA LEU A 423 9.98 -23.41 -9.84
C LEU A 423 8.69 -22.92 -9.15
N LYS A 424 8.78 -22.53 -7.87
CA LYS A 424 7.62 -22.06 -7.09
C LYS A 424 7.20 -20.65 -7.47
N LYS A 425 8.17 -19.79 -7.77
CA LYS A 425 7.88 -18.38 -8.05
C LYS A 425 8.94 -17.81 -8.96
N GLN A 426 8.51 -17.06 -9.95
CA GLN A 426 9.39 -16.25 -10.77
C GLN A 426 8.75 -14.90 -11.10
N ASN A 427 9.59 -13.88 -11.13
CA ASN A 427 9.19 -12.52 -11.49
C ASN A 427 10.25 -11.93 -12.41
N ILE A 428 9.83 -11.54 -13.61
CA ILE A 428 10.66 -10.88 -14.61
C ILE A 428 10.14 -9.46 -14.79
N ASN A 429 10.98 -8.44 -14.56
CA ASN A 429 10.62 -7.06 -14.81
C ASN A 429 11.57 -6.47 -15.86
N LEU A 430 11.00 -5.78 -16.83
CA LEU A 430 11.71 -5.02 -17.84
C LEU A 430 11.23 -3.57 -17.81
N ASN A 431 12.15 -2.65 -17.54
CA ASN A 431 11.94 -1.22 -17.70
C ASN A 431 12.88 -0.71 -18.79
N SER A 432 12.33 -0.18 -19.87
CA SER A 432 13.11 0.25 -21.02
C SER A 432 12.71 1.65 -21.46
N ASP A 433 13.70 2.54 -21.58
CA ASP A 433 13.53 3.87 -22.14
C ASP A 433 13.99 3.87 -23.62
N MET A 434 13.03 3.64 -24.52
CA MET A 434 13.25 3.60 -25.98
C MET A 434 13.14 5.00 -26.61
N PRO A 435 13.63 5.19 -27.84
CA PRO A 435 13.47 6.46 -28.54
C PRO A 435 12.02 6.91 -28.67
N TYR A 436 11.10 5.96 -28.84
CA TYR A 436 9.67 6.23 -29.08
C TYR A 436 8.81 6.25 -27.80
N GLY A 437 9.32 5.76 -26.68
CA GLY A 437 8.54 5.69 -25.44
C GLY A 437 9.20 4.88 -24.33
N LYS A 438 8.53 4.84 -23.19
CA LYS A 438 8.91 4.00 -22.06
C LYS A 438 8.02 2.76 -22.04
N ILE A 439 8.64 1.60 -21.90
CA ILE A 439 7.97 0.31 -21.76
C ILE A 439 8.30 -0.26 -20.38
N ASN A 440 7.26 -0.67 -19.64
CA ASN A 440 7.42 -1.50 -18.45
C ASN A 440 6.64 -2.80 -18.68
N LEU A 441 7.31 -3.92 -18.49
CA LEU A 441 6.72 -5.25 -18.53
C LEU A 441 7.07 -5.98 -17.24
N SER A 442 6.09 -6.62 -16.63
CA SER A 442 6.29 -7.46 -15.46
C SER A 442 5.53 -8.78 -15.66
N TYR A 443 6.26 -9.87 -15.64
CA TYR A 443 5.71 -11.22 -15.66
C TYR A 443 5.85 -11.83 -14.28
N LEU A 444 4.79 -12.33 -13.72
CA LEU A 444 4.73 -13.06 -12.47
C LEU A 444 4.13 -14.44 -12.70
N ASP A 445 4.85 -15.47 -12.28
CA ASP A 445 4.36 -16.84 -12.19
C ASP A 445 4.60 -17.33 -10.76
N GLU A 446 3.53 -17.75 -10.08
CA GLU A 446 3.57 -18.30 -8.73
C GLU A 446 2.76 -19.59 -8.70
N ASN A 447 3.45 -20.70 -8.52
CA ASN A 447 2.87 -22.05 -8.49
C ASN A 447 3.32 -22.74 -7.19
N SER A 448 2.48 -22.69 -6.17
CA SER A 448 2.75 -23.34 -4.88
C SER A 448 1.89 -24.56 -4.69
N LYS A 449 2.50 -25.64 -4.20
CA LYS A 449 1.84 -26.93 -3.96
C LYS A 449 2.05 -27.36 -2.52
N THR A 450 1.01 -27.85 -1.88
CA THR A 450 1.07 -28.49 -0.55
C THR A 450 0.47 -29.87 -0.66
N ASN A 451 1.23 -30.92 -0.32
CA ASN A 451 0.83 -32.33 -0.47
C ASN A 451 0.30 -32.68 -1.88
N ASN A 452 0.97 -32.19 -2.92
CA ASN A 452 0.59 -32.30 -4.33
C ASN A 452 -0.73 -31.58 -4.71
N ILE A 453 -1.31 -30.80 -3.81
CA ILE A 453 -2.48 -29.96 -4.09
C ILE A 453 -1.95 -28.55 -4.44
N VAL A 454 -2.36 -28.00 -5.55
CA VAL A 454 -2.04 -26.63 -5.95
C VAL A 454 -2.74 -25.67 -4.99
N THR A 455 -1.98 -24.86 -4.26
CA THR A 455 -2.50 -23.88 -3.29
C THR A 455 -2.49 -22.46 -3.83
N LYS A 456 -1.55 -22.18 -4.75
CA LYS A 456 -1.50 -20.95 -5.52
C LYS A 456 -1.11 -21.28 -6.95
N ASP A 457 -1.84 -20.74 -7.91
CA ASP A 457 -1.56 -20.85 -9.34
C ASP A 457 -1.93 -19.53 -10.00
N THR A 458 -0.97 -18.62 -10.01
CA THR A 458 -1.16 -17.27 -10.56
C THR A 458 -0.11 -17.02 -11.62
N GLU A 459 -0.54 -16.69 -12.82
CA GLU A 459 0.35 -16.35 -13.91
C GLU A 459 -0.15 -15.08 -14.60
N THR A 460 0.57 -13.97 -14.47
CA THR A 460 0.11 -12.66 -14.92
C THR A 460 1.18 -11.89 -15.68
N ILE A 461 0.74 -11.11 -16.65
CA ILE A 461 1.55 -10.11 -17.35
C ILE A 461 0.97 -8.73 -17.09
N ASN A 462 1.77 -7.86 -16.48
CA ASN A 462 1.47 -6.45 -16.36
C ASN A 462 2.32 -5.69 -17.38
N TYR A 463 1.69 -4.84 -18.18
CA TYR A 463 2.37 -4.08 -19.21
C TYR A 463 1.97 -2.61 -19.16
N SER A 464 2.91 -1.73 -19.43
CA SER A 464 2.63 -0.32 -19.68
C SER A 464 3.56 0.25 -20.74
N PHE A 465 3.01 1.10 -21.57
CA PHE A 465 3.72 1.88 -22.59
C PHE A 465 3.30 3.33 -22.51
N ILE A 466 4.26 4.22 -22.46
CA ILE A 466 4.04 5.67 -22.52
C ILE A 466 4.89 6.22 -23.67
N SER A 467 4.26 6.71 -24.71
CA SER A 467 4.99 7.34 -25.82
C SER A 467 5.71 8.60 -25.35
N LYS A 468 6.89 8.88 -25.87
CA LYS A 468 7.60 10.12 -25.57
C LYS A 468 6.86 11.31 -26.17
N LYS A 469 6.69 11.32 -27.46
CA LYS A 469 5.83 12.26 -28.19
C LYS A 469 5.39 11.58 -29.47
N PHE A 470 4.09 11.31 -29.60
CA PHE A 470 3.52 10.80 -30.83
C PHE A 470 3.53 11.89 -31.92
N SER A 471 3.31 13.14 -31.50
CA SER A 471 3.57 14.35 -32.23
C SER A 471 4.23 15.38 -31.29
N LYS A 472 4.51 16.62 -31.79
CA LYS A 472 5.11 17.67 -30.96
C LYS A 472 4.37 17.90 -29.63
N PHE A 473 3.05 17.65 -29.59
CA PHE A 473 2.18 17.95 -28.47
C PHE A 473 1.38 16.76 -27.94
N SER A 474 1.54 15.56 -28.53
CA SER A 474 0.69 14.41 -28.21
C SER A 474 1.46 13.26 -27.61
N LYS A 475 0.83 12.55 -26.66
CA LYS A 475 1.32 11.31 -26.03
C LYS A 475 0.23 10.25 -26.06
N ILE A 476 0.63 9.00 -26.15
CA ILE A 476 -0.24 7.84 -26.00
C ILE A 476 0.25 7.05 -24.81
N ASN A 477 -0.66 6.59 -23.96
CA ASN A 477 -0.41 5.67 -22.87
C ASN A 477 -1.28 4.42 -23.04
N LEU A 478 -0.66 3.28 -22.83
CA LEU A 478 -1.30 1.97 -22.81
C LEU A 478 -0.89 1.28 -21.53
N SER A 479 -1.80 0.63 -20.84
CA SER A 479 -1.45 -0.25 -19.73
C SER A 479 -2.48 -1.36 -19.59
N GLY A 480 -2.07 -2.47 -18.96
CA GLY A 480 -2.99 -3.56 -18.65
C GLY A 480 -2.36 -4.65 -17.82
N LEU A 481 -3.24 -5.45 -17.24
CA LEU A 481 -2.96 -6.66 -16.49
C LEU A 481 -3.70 -7.81 -17.15
N TYR A 482 -2.96 -8.76 -17.70
CA TYR A 482 -3.49 -9.96 -18.30
C TYR A 482 -3.20 -11.16 -17.40
N ASP A 483 -4.24 -11.92 -17.08
CA ASP A 483 -4.13 -13.20 -16.37
C ASP A 483 -4.05 -14.32 -17.40
N LEU A 484 -2.90 -15.02 -17.39
CA LEU A 484 -2.63 -16.10 -18.34
C LEU A 484 -3.35 -17.41 -17.98
N LYS A 485 -3.70 -17.60 -16.71
CA LYS A 485 -4.42 -18.79 -16.23
C LYS A 485 -5.90 -18.72 -16.54
N GLU A 486 -6.49 -17.56 -16.30
CA GLU A 486 -7.90 -17.31 -16.58
C GLU A 486 -8.14 -16.86 -18.02
N GLU A 487 -7.08 -16.59 -18.78
CA GLU A 487 -7.11 -16.08 -20.17
C GLU A 487 -7.91 -14.77 -20.32
N ILE A 488 -7.91 -13.92 -19.30
CA ILE A 488 -8.68 -12.68 -19.28
C ILE A 488 -7.80 -11.43 -19.06
N ASN A 489 -8.23 -10.32 -19.62
CA ASN A 489 -7.71 -9.02 -19.26
C ASN A 489 -8.39 -8.52 -17.98
N LYS A 490 -7.70 -8.59 -16.83
CA LYS A 490 -8.22 -8.06 -15.55
C LYS A 490 -8.34 -6.54 -15.57
N GLU A 491 -7.40 -5.89 -16.23
CA GLU A 491 -7.41 -4.43 -16.38
C GLU A 491 -6.71 -4.05 -17.68
N TYR A 492 -7.24 -3.06 -18.39
CA TYR A 492 -6.51 -2.37 -19.44
C TYR A 492 -6.96 -0.92 -19.57
N SER A 493 -6.05 -0.07 -20.01
CA SER A 493 -6.34 1.33 -20.29
C SER A 493 -5.62 1.82 -21.55
N ILE A 494 -6.29 2.71 -22.25
CA ILE A 494 -5.76 3.41 -23.41
C ILE A 494 -6.01 4.89 -23.20
N GLY A 495 -4.95 5.71 -23.26
CA GLY A 495 -5.06 7.13 -23.09
C GLY A 495 -4.38 7.89 -24.23
N TYR A 496 -4.97 9.01 -24.61
CA TYR A 496 -4.40 9.98 -25.51
C TYR A 496 -4.36 11.33 -24.83
N SER A 497 -3.20 11.99 -24.84
CA SER A 497 -3.02 13.31 -24.27
C SER A 497 -2.45 14.24 -25.34
N TYR A 498 -3.08 15.41 -25.49
CA TYR A 498 -2.60 16.51 -26.29
C TYR A 498 -2.45 17.74 -25.41
N PHE A 499 -1.29 18.40 -25.45
CA PHE A 499 -1.03 19.64 -24.73
C PHE A 499 -0.19 20.56 -25.59
N ASP A 500 -0.75 21.70 -25.99
CA ASP A 500 -0.02 22.79 -26.58
C ASP A 500 0.21 23.94 -25.56
N GLU A 501 0.59 25.11 -26.05
CA GLU A 501 0.88 26.26 -25.18
C GLU A 501 -0.35 26.81 -24.44
N CYS A 502 -1.56 26.56 -24.92
CA CYS A 502 -2.79 27.17 -24.42
C CYS A 502 -3.87 26.18 -24.05
N PHE A 503 -3.87 24.98 -24.65
CA PHE A 503 -4.96 24.05 -24.58
C PHE A 503 -4.44 22.61 -24.38
N GLY A 504 -5.12 21.86 -23.54
CA GLY A 504 -4.85 20.44 -23.31
C GLY A 504 -6.12 19.61 -23.36
N VAL A 505 -6.01 18.44 -23.96
CA VAL A 505 -7.05 17.40 -23.97
C VAL A 505 -6.42 16.09 -23.50
N ASN A 506 -7.08 15.42 -22.56
CA ASN A 506 -6.76 14.06 -22.17
C ASN A 506 -8.00 13.19 -22.31
N ILE A 507 -7.88 12.11 -23.03
CA ILE A 507 -8.94 11.11 -23.24
C ILE A 507 -8.37 9.78 -22.75
N ASP A 508 -8.95 9.22 -21.69
CA ASP A 508 -8.55 7.94 -21.14
C ASP A 508 -9.75 7.00 -21.12
N PHE A 509 -9.59 5.83 -21.69
CA PHE A 509 -10.52 4.72 -21.56
C PHE A 509 -9.85 3.63 -20.73
N ALA A 510 -10.52 3.15 -19.70
CA ALA A 510 -10.06 2.04 -18.88
C ALA A 510 -11.18 1.03 -18.67
N ARG A 511 -10.86 -0.25 -18.74
CA ARG A 511 -11.72 -1.35 -18.33
C ARG A 511 -11.07 -2.08 -17.18
N LYS A 512 -11.83 -2.33 -16.13
CA LYS A 512 -11.45 -3.15 -14.98
C LYS A 512 -12.41 -4.32 -14.90
N SER A 513 -11.88 -5.53 -15.10
CA SER A 513 -12.65 -6.78 -15.08
C SER A 513 -12.19 -7.58 -13.88
N TYR A 514 -12.68 -7.28 -12.69
CA TYR A 514 -12.46 -8.11 -11.52
C TYR A 514 -13.81 -8.48 -10.90
N GLU A 515 -13.94 -9.74 -10.56
CA GLU A 515 -15.03 -10.28 -9.78
C GLU A 515 -14.52 -10.52 -8.35
N GLU A 516 -14.72 -9.56 -7.47
CA GLU A 516 -14.75 -9.83 -6.03
C GLU A 516 -16.14 -9.52 -5.54
N ASP A 517 -16.86 -10.53 -5.10
CA ASP A 517 -18.19 -10.62 -4.46
C ASP A 517 -19.24 -9.50 -4.70
N ASN A 518 -18.85 -8.26 -4.96
CA ASN A 518 -19.73 -7.12 -5.24
C ASN A 518 -19.13 -6.12 -6.25
N LEU A 519 -17.97 -6.41 -6.83
CA LEU A 519 -17.32 -5.54 -7.80
C LEU A 519 -17.59 -6.07 -9.20
N LYS A 520 -18.46 -5.39 -9.92
CA LYS A 520 -18.74 -5.70 -11.32
C LYS A 520 -17.72 -5.04 -12.23
N PRO A 521 -17.44 -5.62 -13.42
CA PRO A 521 -16.57 -4.99 -14.42
C PRO A 521 -16.97 -3.55 -14.69
N GLN A 522 -15.98 -2.66 -14.84
CA GLN A 522 -16.19 -1.24 -15.03
C GLN A 522 -15.53 -0.74 -16.30
N ASP A 523 -16.31 -0.06 -17.14
CA ASP A 523 -15.80 0.76 -18.22
C ASP A 523 -15.76 2.22 -17.78
N ILE A 524 -14.59 2.84 -17.86
CA ILE A 524 -14.34 4.21 -17.41
C ILE A 524 -13.85 5.03 -18.60
N LEU A 525 -14.63 6.00 -19.03
CA LEU A 525 -14.18 7.01 -19.99
C LEU A 525 -13.93 8.31 -19.26
N THR A 526 -12.70 8.82 -19.35
CA THR A 526 -12.33 10.11 -18.77
C THR A 526 -11.98 11.09 -19.87
N LEU A 527 -12.64 12.24 -19.88
CA LEU A 527 -12.33 13.37 -20.72
C LEU A 527 -11.83 14.52 -19.82
N MET A 528 -10.67 15.08 -20.15
CA MET A 528 -10.13 16.25 -19.44
C MET A 528 -9.76 17.32 -20.46
N PHE A 529 -10.24 18.52 -20.22
CA PHE A 529 -9.85 19.72 -20.95
C PHE A 529 -9.09 20.64 -20.01
N SER A 530 -7.96 21.15 -20.44
CA SER A 530 -7.13 22.07 -19.67
C SER A 530 -6.87 23.32 -20.48
N PHE A 531 -7.01 24.49 -19.87
CA PHE A 531 -6.73 25.76 -20.47
C PHE A 531 -5.68 26.48 -19.64
N LYS A 532 -4.57 26.88 -20.28
CA LYS A 532 -3.51 27.60 -19.58
C LYS A 532 -4.07 28.87 -18.94
N ASN A 533 -3.76 29.06 -17.65
CA ASN A 533 -4.21 30.19 -16.83
C ASN A 533 -5.72 30.29 -16.53
N ILE A 534 -6.55 29.39 -17.05
CA ILE A 534 -8.00 29.39 -16.81
C ILE A 534 -8.39 28.24 -15.88
N GLY A 535 -7.90 27.03 -16.13
CA GLY A 535 -8.21 25.86 -15.34
C GLY A 535 -8.30 24.59 -16.16
N SER A 536 -8.50 23.49 -15.48
CA SER A 536 -8.76 22.20 -16.10
C SER A 536 -10.15 21.69 -15.71
N TYR A 537 -10.78 21.03 -16.66
CA TYR A 537 -12.08 20.40 -16.49
C TYR A 537 -11.95 18.91 -16.79
N LYS A 538 -12.38 18.05 -15.86
CA LYS A 538 -12.32 16.60 -16.00
C LYS A 538 -13.71 16.00 -15.88
N SER A 539 -14.09 15.22 -16.87
CA SER A 539 -15.25 14.33 -16.83
C SER A 539 -14.78 12.89 -16.76
N THR A 540 -15.35 12.13 -15.86
CA THR A 540 -15.15 10.69 -15.77
C THR A 540 -16.50 10.00 -15.84
N ASN A 541 -16.74 9.26 -16.91
CA ASN A 541 -17.91 8.39 -17.03
C ASN A 541 -17.54 6.99 -16.59
N LEU A 542 -18.29 6.48 -15.61
CA LEU A 542 -18.24 5.10 -15.18
C LEU A 542 -19.45 4.40 -15.76
N ALA A 543 -19.24 3.57 -16.77
CA ALA A 543 -20.26 2.67 -17.27
C ALA A 543 -20.04 1.31 -16.61
N SER A 544 -21.06 0.78 -15.92
CA SER A 544 -21.06 -0.61 -15.50
C SER A 544 -21.96 -1.41 -16.43
N THR A 545 -21.58 -2.65 -16.72
CA THR A 545 -22.39 -3.58 -17.50
C THR A 545 -23.66 -4.04 -16.76
N ASP A 546 -23.80 -3.70 -15.48
CA ASP A 546 -24.94 -4.03 -14.59
C ASP A 546 -25.34 -2.85 -13.70
N GLY A 547 -25.95 -1.91 -14.25
CA GLY A 547 -27.06 -1.07 -13.75
C GLY A 547 -26.92 -0.19 -12.50
N ASP A 548 -25.81 -0.11 -11.76
CA ASP A 548 -25.79 0.61 -10.48
C ASP A 548 -24.51 1.45 -10.26
N ARG A 549 -24.30 2.53 -11.06
CA ARG A 549 -23.16 3.44 -10.75
C ARG A 549 -23.34 4.88 -11.19
N ASP A 550 -23.03 5.74 -10.23
CA ASP A 550 -23.04 7.19 -10.39
C ASP A 550 -21.87 7.69 -11.23
N ILE A 551 -22.13 8.62 -12.11
CA ILE A 551 -21.14 9.35 -12.91
C ILE A 551 -20.72 10.59 -12.11
N LYS A 552 -19.43 10.84 -11.97
CA LYS A 552 -18.90 12.02 -11.28
C LYS A 552 -18.10 12.94 -12.18
N TRP A 553 -18.40 14.21 -12.08
CA TRP A 553 -17.63 15.29 -12.62
C TRP A 553 -16.72 15.87 -11.53
N GLN A 554 -15.43 15.99 -11.74
CA GLN A 554 -14.52 16.63 -10.79
C GLN A 554 -13.77 17.78 -11.48
N ASN A 555 -13.77 18.94 -10.84
CA ASN A 555 -12.83 20.01 -11.17
C ASN A 555 -11.44 19.57 -10.72
N VAL A 556 -10.50 19.50 -11.63
CA VAL A 556 -9.10 19.17 -11.32
C VAL A 556 -8.34 20.46 -11.11
N GLU A 557 -7.59 20.56 -10.03
CA GLU A 557 -6.64 21.66 -9.83
C GLU A 557 -5.67 21.77 -11.01
N ILE A 558 -5.35 23.00 -11.37
CA ILE A 558 -4.40 23.31 -12.43
C ILE A 558 -3.04 22.74 -12.06
N ASP A 559 -2.60 21.73 -12.75
CA ASP A 559 -1.23 21.26 -12.66
C ASP A 559 -0.33 22.15 -13.52
N LYS A 560 0.13 23.24 -12.92
CA LYS A 560 1.01 24.23 -13.58
C LYS A 560 2.28 23.59 -14.13
N ASN A 561 2.77 22.51 -13.49
CA ASN A 561 4.00 21.82 -13.88
C ASN A 561 3.87 21.06 -15.21
N LYS A 562 2.64 20.76 -15.66
CA LYS A 562 2.44 20.10 -16.97
C LYS A 562 2.65 21.04 -18.15
N PHE A 563 2.54 22.35 -17.93
CA PHE A 563 2.78 23.36 -18.96
C PHE A 563 4.22 23.90 -18.96
N GLU A 564 4.96 23.79 -17.84
CA GLU A 564 6.32 24.30 -17.72
C GLU A 564 7.41 23.32 -18.21
N ASN A 565 7.09 22.03 -18.34
CA ASN A 565 8.03 20.96 -18.75
C ASN A 565 7.89 20.53 -20.23
N ASN A 566 7.36 21.36 -21.11
CA ASN A 566 7.25 21.08 -22.55
C ASN A 566 8.17 21.97 -23.39
#